data_014e6ce7d64699bd24df06f1ff90150e
#
_entry.id   014e6ce7d64699bd24df06f1ff90150e
#
_cell.length_a   1.000
_cell.length_b   1.000
_cell.length_c   1.000
_cell.angle_alpha   90.00
_cell.angle_beta   90.00
_cell.angle_gamma   90.00
#
_symmetry.space_group_name_H-M   'P 1'
#
loop_
_entity.id
_entity.type
_entity.pdbx_description
1 polymer ?
#
loop_
_entity_poly.entity_id
_entity_poly.type
_entity_poly.pdbx_seq_one_letter_code
_entity_poly.pdbx_strand_id
1 'polypeptide(L)'
;MSGEPSWFEIGVGDAERAKEFYGELFGWQFEPTSSGGGGLIRTPTVPGGLHGGDDGASPLLFFSVPDIEAALVKVRELGGDVEELEGHTDDPPETEWGRFALCRDDQGSRFGLHQPPSG
;
A
#
# COMPACT_ATOMS: atom_id res chain seq x y z
N MET A 1 11.56 12.97 -4.93
CA MET A 1 10.95 12.63 -6.22
C MET A 1 9.58 12.03 -6.00
N SER A 2 8.66 12.30 -6.89
CA SER A 2 7.34 11.72 -6.78
C SER A 2 7.06 10.78 -7.93
N GLY A 3 6.15 9.86 -7.71
CA GLY A 3 5.72 8.93 -8.75
C GLY A 3 6.49 7.65 -8.84
N GLU A 4 7.44 7.41 -7.95
CA GLU A 4 8.18 6.16 -7.95
C GLU A 4 7.39 5.10 -7.17
N PRO A 5 7.35 3.85 -7.65
CA PRO A 5 6.76 2.78 -6.83
C PRO A 5 7.54 2.65 -5.53
N SER A 6 6.86 2.75 -4.40
CA SER A 6 7.52 2.71 -3.10
C SER A 6 6.86 1.74 -2.13
N TRP A 7 5.75 1.13 -2.53
CA TRP A 7 5.02 0.20 -1.69
C TRP A 7 4.04 -0.58 -2.56
N PHE A 8 3.74 -1.80 -2.18
CA PHE A 8 2.68 -2.55 -2.86
C PHE A 8 1.88 -3.33 -1.83
N GLU A 9 0.66 -3.71 -2.22
CA GLU A 9 -0.22 -4.49 -1.35
C GLU A 9 -0.68 -5.72 -2.09
N ILE A 10 -0.71 -6.84 -1.39
CA ILE A 10 -1.27 -8.08 -1.93
C ILE A 10 -2.32 -8.56 -0.96
N GLY A 11 -3.54 -8.74 -1.47
CA GLY A 11 -4.63 -9.30 -0.69
C GLY A 11 -4.89 -10.73 -1.12
N VAL A 12 -5.07 -11.63 -0.16
CA VAL A 12 -5.27 -13.05 -0.42
C VAL A 12 -6.31 -13.57 0.56
N GLY A 13 -6.85 -14.74 0.27
CA GLY A 13 -7.76 -15.37 1.21
C GLY A 13 -7.04 -15.91 2.43
N ASP A 14 -5.93 -16.61 2.21
CA ASP A 14 -5.17 -17.27 3.28
C ASP A 14 -3.74 -16.75 3.27
N ALA A 15 -3.42 -15.89 4.24
CA ALA A 15 -2.12 -15.25 4.30
C ALA A 15 -0.98 -16.25 4.54
N GLU A 16 -1.22 -17.28 5.33
CA GLU A 16 -0.16 -18.27 5.61
C GLU A 16 0.23 -19.03 4.35
N ARG A 17 -0.75 -19.40 3.54
CA ARG A 17 -0.47 -20.08 2.28
C ARG A 17 0.24 -19.15 1.31
N ALA A 18 -0.12 -17.88 1.33
CA ALA A 18 0.53 -16.89 0.46
C ALA A 18 1.99 -16.73 0.82
N LYS A 19 2.31 -16.73 2.11
CA LYS A 19 3.71 -16.63 2.54
C LYS A 19 4.54 -17.79 2.01
N GLU A 20 3.98 -19.00 2.02
CA GLU A 20 4.66 -20.13 1.45
C GLU A 20 4.84 -19.98 -0.05
N PHE A 21 3.77 -19.60 -0.72
CA PHE A 21 3.79 -19.47 -2.17
C PHE A 21 4.85 -18.44 -2.64
N TYR A 22 4.77 -17.24 -2.12
CA TYR A 22 5.66 -16.18 -2.56
C TYR A 22 7.08 -16.36 -2.01
N GLY A 23 7.19 -16.93 -0.82
CA GLY A 23 8.50 -17.23 -0.26
C GLY A 23 9.25 -18.24 -1.10
N GLU A 24 8.56 -19.30 -1.54
CA GLU A 24 9.17 -20.32 -2.40
C GLU A 24 9.48 -19.76 -3.78
N LEU A 25 8.55 -18.95 -4.31
CA LEU A 25 8.68 -18.46 -5.68
C LEU A 25 9.75 -17.39 -5.81
N PHE A 26 9.78 -16.43 -4.90
CA PHE A 26 10.65 -15.26 -5.02
C PHE A 26 11.72 -15.17 -3.94
N GLY A 27 11.62 -15.95 -2.90
CA GLY A 27 12.51 -15.80 -1.75
C GLY A 27 12.16 -14.63 -0.85
N TRP A 28 10.95 -14.09 -0.99
CA TRP A 28 10.53 -12.97 -0.16
C TRP A 28 10.45 -13.39 1.29
N GLN A 29 10.73 -12.45 2.19
CA GLN A 29 10.61 -12.65 3.63
C GLN A 29 9.40 -11.90 4.15
N PHE A 30 8.81 -12.43 5.20
CA PHE A 30 7.59 -11.86 5.76
C PHE A 30 7.79 -11.61 7.24
N GLU A 31 7.36 -10.43 7.72
CA GLU A 31 7.44 -10.09 9.13
C GLU A 31 6.04 -9.82 9.65
N PRO A 32 5.70 -10.31 10.83
CA PRO A 32 4.38 -10.03 11.38
C PRO A 32 4.21 -8.56 11.69
N THR A 33 2.96 -8.08 11.57
CA THR A 33 2.64 -6.72 11.93
C THR A 33 1.59 -6.75 13.03
N SER A 34 1.33 -5.61 13.64
CA SER A 34 0.37 -5.53 14.73
C SER A 34 -1.05 -5.74 14.26
N SER A 35 -1.32 -5.65 12.97
CA SER A 35 -2.67 -5.81 12.46
C SER A 35 -3.09 -7.26 12.29
N GLY A 36 -2.20 -8.21 12.50
CA GLY A 36 -2.54 -9.63 12.44
C GLY A 36 -2.96 -10.09 11.05
N GLY A 37 -2.95 -11.38 10.82
CA GLY A 37 -3.48 -11.98 9.60
C GLY A 37 -2.74 -11.67 8.33
N GLY A 38 -1.62 -10.99 8.40
CA GLY A 38 -0.86 -10.64 7.22
C GLY A 38 0.57 -10.40 7.62
N GLY A 39 1.17 -9.35 7.04
CA GLY A 39 2.53 -9.04 7.42
C GLY A 39 3.18 -8.06 6.49
N LEU A 40 4.40 -7.69 6.83
CA LEU A 40 5.24 -6.88 5.99
C LEU A 40 5.99 -7.79 5.03
N ILE A 41 6.03 -7.40 3.77
CA ILE A 41 6.77 -8.16 2.75
C ILE A 41 8.11 -7.48 2.53
N ARG A 42 9.19 -8.26 2.66
CA ARG A 42 10.53 -7.77 2.41
C ARG A 42 11.01 -8.28 1.07
N THR A 43 11.29 -7.36 0.17
CA THR A 43 11.94 -7.67 -1.10
C THR A 43 13.28 -6.97 -1.13
N PRO A 44 14.10 -7.20 -2.15
CA PRO A 44 15.39 -6.48 -2.22
C PRO A 44 15.25 -4.96 -2.36
N THR A 45 14.12 -4.46 -2.84
CA THR A 45 13.97 -3.03 -3.09
C THR A 45 12.73 -2.46 -2.42
N VAL A 46 11.55 -2.76 -2.94
CA VAL A 46 10.31 -2.12 -2.51
C VAL A 46 9.60 -3.00 -1.49
N PRO A 47 9.31 -2.49 -0.29
CA PRO A 47 8.55 -3.27 0.69
C PRO A 47 7.07 -3.27 0.34
N GLY A 48 6.34 -4.18 0.96
CA GLY A 48 4.91 -4.26 0.73
C GLY A 48 4.16 -4.82 1.92
N GLY A 49 2.84 -4.86 1.78
CA GLY A 49 1.96 -5.41 2.79
C GLY A 49 1.17 -6.59 2.26
N LEU A 50 0.96 -7.56 3.12
CA LEU A 50 0.16 -8.74 2.82
C LEU A 50 -1.04 -8.75 3.75
N HIS A 51 -2.23 -8.97 3.20
CA HIS A 51 -3.41 -9.14 4.04
C HIS A 51 -4.18 -10.40 3.68
N GLY A 52 -4.69 -11.07 4.71
CA GLY A 52 -5.57 -12.20 4.52
C GLY A 52 -7.03 -11.76 4.47
N GLY A 53 -7.90 -12.71 4.18
CA GLY A 53 -9.32 -12.44 4.14
C GLY A 53 -9.75 -11.55 2.99
N ASP A 54 -8.97 -11.50 1.93
CA ASP A 54 -9.22 -10.62 0.79
C ASP A 54 -9.04 -11.41 -0.50
N ASP A 55 -9.95 -12.32 -0.69
CA ASP A 55 -9.89 -13.31 -1.75
C ASP A 55 -10.04 -12.65 -3.12
N GLY A 56 -9.13 -12.97 -4.02
CA GLY A 56 -9.23 -12.50 -5.39
C GLY A 56 -8.77 -11.08 -5.64
N ALA A 57 -8.20 -10.42 -4.65
CA ALA A 57 -7.70 -9.07 -4.85
C ALA A 57 -6.44 -9.09 -5.71
N SER A 58 -6.30 -8.10 -6.56
CA SER A 58 -5.11 -7.95 -7.39
C SER A 58 -4.04 -7.17 -6.63
N PRO A 59 -2.78 -7.39 -6.97
CA PRO A 59 -1.73 -6.52 -6.40
C PRO A 59 -1.99 -5.06 -6.75
N LEU A 60 -1.69 -4.18 -5.81
CA LEU A 60 -1.91 -2.75 -5.96
C LEU A 60 -0.60 -2.02 -5.69
N LEU A 61 -0.20 -1.15 -6.62
CA LEU A 61 1.03 -0.37 -6.46
C LEU A 61 0.72 0.98 -5.85
N PHE A 62 1.63 1.43 -4.99
CA PHE A 62 1.58 2.75 -4.38
C PHE A 62 2.78 3.54 -4.86
N PHE A 63 2.54 4.79 -5.21
CA PHE A 63 3.58 5.67 -5.74
C PHE A 63 3.92 6.74 -4.73
N SER A 64 5.19 7.04 -4.59
CA SER A 64 5.70 7.94 -3.58
C SER A 64 5.36 9.40 -3.90
N VAL A 65 4.89 10.13 -2.88
CA VAL A 65 4.68 11.57 -2.98
C VAL A 65 5.23 12.22 -1.71
N PRO A 66 5.75 13.43 -1.82
CA PRO A 66 6.29 14.11 -0.64
C PRO A 66 5.22 14.66 0.29
N ASP A 67 4.02 14.93 -0.22
CA ASP A 67 2.92 15.50 0.57
C ASP A 67 1.63 14.89 0.09
N ILE A 68 1.12 13.93 0.85
CA ILE A 68 -0.05 13.17 0.41
C ILE A 68 -1.31 14.03 0.37
N GLU A 69 -1.44 15.01 1.29
CA GLU A 69 -2.62 15.87 1.28
C GLU A 69 -2.67 16.71 0.00
N ALA A 70 -1.54 17.27 -0.39
CA ALA A 70 -1.48 18.04 -1.62
C ALA A 70 -1.73 17.15 -2.84
N ALA A 71 -1.20 15.92 -2.80
CA ALA A 71 -1.41 14.99 -3.91
C ALA A 71 -2.88 14.62 -4.06
N LEU A 72 -3.60 14.46 -2.95
CA LEU A 72 -5.02 14.10 -3.02
C LEU A 72 -5.85 15.24 -3.64
N VAL A 73 -5.51 16.48 -3.31
CA VAL A 73 -6.16 17.63 -3.95
C VAL A 73 -5.91 17.57 -5.45
N LYS A 74 -4.67 17.28 -5.84
CA LYS A 74 -4.31 17.22 -7.25
C LYS A 74 -5.03 16.10 -7.99
N VAL A 75 -5.19 14.94 -7.35
CA VAL A 75 -5.96 13.83 -7.93
C VAL A 75 -7.35 14.30 -8.31
N ARG A 76 -8.01 14.99 -7.39
CA ARG A 76 -9.36 15.47 -7.65
C ARG A 76 -9.40 16.54 -8.75
N GLU A 77 -8.41 17.43 -8.75
CA GLU A 77 -8.33 18.47 -9.78
C GLU A 77 -8.15 17.87 -11.17
N LEU A 78 -7.44 16.75 -11.26
CA LEU A 78 -7.18 16.11 -12.55
C LEU A 78 -8.28 15.15 -12.99
N GLY A 79 -9.36 15.08 -12.22
CA GLY A 79 -10.51 14.26 -12.60
C GLY A 79 -10.52 12.87 -12.00
N GLY A 80 -9.59 12.57 -11.12
CA GLY A 80 -9.55 11.30 -10.42
C GLY A 80 -10.40 11.32 -9.17
N ASP A 81 -10.30 10.25 -8.39
CA ASP A 81 -11.12 10.09 -7.21
C ASP A 81 -10.27 9.52 -6.08
N VAL A 82 -10.61 9.91 -4.85
CA VAL A 82 -9.95 9.40 -3.66
C VAL A 82 -10.92 8.46 -2.97
N GLU A 83 -10.53 7.18 -2.87
CA GLU A 83 -11.40 6.19 -2.25
C GLU A 83 -11.18 6.13 -0.75
N GLU A 84 -9.93 6.16 -0.32
CA GLU A 84 -9.62 5.96 1.08
C GLU A 84 -8.27 6.57 1.42
N LEU A 85 -8.19 7.21 2.59
CA LEU A 85 -6.93 7.72 3.13
C LEU A 85 -6.69 7.01 4.45
N GLU A 86 -5.64 6.21 4.49
CA GLU A 86 -5.28 5.49 5.72
C GLU A 86 -4.40 6.37 6.60
N GLY A 87 -4.50 6.14 7.90
CA GLY A 87 -3.74 6.91 8.86
C GLY A 87 -4.40 8.23 9.19
N HIS A 88 -5.71 8.32 8.96
CA HIS A 88 -6.47 9.52 9.30
C HIS A 88 -7.45 9.18 10.42
N THR A 89 -8.25 10.09 10.79
CA THR A 89 -9.26 9.98 11.84
C THR A 89 -8.62 9.78 13.21
N ASP A 90 -8.79 8.61 13.80
CA ASP A 90 -8.36 8.39 15.18
C ASP A 90 -6.91 8.02 15.30
N ASP A 91 -6.29 7.65 14.21
CA ASP A 91 -4.91 7.18 14.22
C ASP A 91 -3.95 8.36 14.12
N PRO A 92 -2.70 8.16 14.54
CA PRO A 92 -1.69 9.17 14.27
C PRO A 92 -1.65 9.48 12.79
N PRO A 93 -1.31 10.72 12.42
CA PRO A 93 -1.25 11.07 10.99
C PRO A 93 -0.19 10.32 10.22
N GLU A 94 0.80 9.78 10.92
CA GLU A 94 1.83 8.96 10.30
C GLU A 94 1.96 7.67 11.04
N THR A 95 2.10 6.58 10.28
CA THR A 95 2.43 5.29 10.84
C THR A 95 3.92 5.07 10.70
N GLU A 96 4.38 3.94 11.21
CA GLU A 96 5.78 3.53 11.07
C GLU A 96 6.22 3.49 9.60
N TRP A 97 5.29 3.23 8.68
CA TRP A 97 5.58 3.07 7.26
C TRP A 97 5.17 4.29 6.43
N GLY A 98 4.61 5.33 7.07
CA GLY A 98 4.16 6.51 6.40
C GLY A 98 2.65 6.54 6.26
N ARG A 99 2.18 7.27 5.27
CA ARG A 99 0.75 7.45 5.02
C ARG A 99 0.39 6.90 3.66
N PHE A 100 -0.81 6.33 3.55
CA PHE A 100 -1.27 5.66 2.35
C PHE A 100 -2.66 6.16 1.96
N ALA A 101 -2.92 6.21 0.67
CA ALA A 101 -4.24 6.55 0.17
C ALA A 101 -4.56 5.68 -1.03
N LEU A 102 -5.83 5.32 -1.17
CA LEU A 102 -6.33 4.57 -2.32
C LEU A 102 -7.08 5.53 -3.23
N CYS A 103 -6.74 5.51 -4.50
CA CYS A 103 -7.27 6.46 -5.48
C CYS A 103 -7.65 5.76 -6.76
N ARG A 104 -8.35 6.50 -7.62
CA ARG A 104 -8.59 6.11 -9.00
C ARG A 104 -8.16 7.25 -9.91
N ASP A 105 -7.60 6.90 -11.05
CA ASP A 105 -7.24 7.92 -12.02
C ASP A 105 -8.51 8.39 -12.77
N ASP A 106 -8.34 9.24 -13.76
CA ASP A 106 -9.49 9.82 -14.47
C ASP A 106 -10.16 8.84 -15.41
N GLN A 107 -9.69 7.61 -15.48
CA GLN A 107 -10.31 6.57 -16.27
C GLN A 107 -10.77 5.38 -15.41
N GLY A 108 -10.68 5.54 -14.09
CA GLY A 108 -11.20 4.54 -13.16
C GLY A 108 -10.22 3.47 -12.73
N SER A 109 -8.95 3.57 -13.11
CA SER A 109 -7.95 2.60 -12.68
C SER A 109 -7.48 2.91 -11.27
N ARG A 110 -7.38 1.87 -10.45
CA ARG A 110 -6.97 2.05 -9.06
C ARG A 110 -5.46 2.15 -8.93
N PHE A 111 -5.02 3.01 -8.06
CA PHE A 111 -3.62 3.12 -7.68
C PHE A 111 -3.54 3.66 -6.26
N GLY A 112 -2.38 3.55 -5.66
CA GLY A 112 -2.17 4.08 -4.33
C GLY A 112 -1.16 5.21 -4.32
N LEU A 113 -1.28 6.05 -3.30
CA LEU A 113 -0.28 7.07 -3.01
C LEU A 113 0.36 6.73 -1.67
N HIS A 114 1.65 6.96 -1.58
CA HIS A 114 2.42 6.64 -0.39
C HIS A 114 3.32 7.82 -0.05
N GLN A 115 3.12 8.39 1.13
CA GLN A 115 4.04 9.38 1.66
C GLN A 115 4.93 8.66 2.66
N PRO A 116 6.20 8.41 2.31
CA PRO A 116 7.09 7.70 3.23
C PRO A 116 7.26 8.47 4.53
N PRO A 117 7.64 7.79 5.61
CA PRO A 117 7.86 8.48 6.88
C PRO A 117 8.94 9.52 6.75
N SER A 118 8.76 10.64 7.42
CA SER A 118 9.75 11.71 7.41
C SER A 118 10.91 11.36 8.34
N GLY A 119 12.06 11.83 8.00
CA GLY A 119 13.25 11.61 8.76
C GLY A 119 14.05 10.42 8.36
#